data_29214086d84c44e032dc5cda872090cc
#
_entry.id   29214086d84c44e032dc5cda872090cc
#
_cell.length_a   1.000
_cell.length_b   1.000
_cell.length_c   1.000
_cell.angle_alpha   90.00
_cell.angle_beta   90.00
_cell.angle_gamma   90.00
#
_symmetry.space_group_name_H-M   'P 1'
#
loop_
_entity.id
_entity.type
_entity.pdbx_description
1 polymer ?
#
loop_
_entity_poly.entity_id
_entity_poly.type
_entity_poly.pdbx_seq_one_letter_code
_entity_poly.pdbx_strand_id
1 'polypeptide(L)'
;VKKEYLIPALLIIGLSLYLVFHEQDRVQYELPALQEWPASEITRMEISKPGGPALVLERKNDGWILLPEAYPAEPEKMSDLLEATGSLTLTALVSESQNYERYGLAKEERIGVKAWAREKLKRDFEVGKTAPSSQHTFVLLAGDNRVFQARENLKARFDQSLEDLRDKTVFKVDP
;
A
#
# COMPACT_ATOMS: atom_id res chain seq x y z
N VAL A 1 6.33 -44.89 38.95
CA VAL A 1 5.58 -43.71 38.41
C VAL A 1 4.20 -43.80 39.02
N LYS A 2 3.78 -42.78 39.79
CA LYS A 2 2.47 -42.74 40.44
C LYS A 2 1.42 -42.66 39.33
N LYS A 3 0.40 -43.54 39.39
CA LYS A 3 -0.68 -43.63 38.37
C LYS A 3 -1.40 -42.29 38.14
N GLU A 4 -1.28 -41.37 39.08
CA GLU A 4 -1.88 -40.01 39.04
C GLU A 4 -1.29 -39.13 37.92
N TYR A 5 -0.05 -39.41 37.46
CA TYR A 5 0.60 -38.62 36.40
C TYR A 5 0.37 -39.22 34.98
N LEU A 6 -0.20 -40.41 34.88
CA LEU A 6 -0.44 -41.06 33.58
C LEU A 6 -1.51 -40.33 32.74
N ILE A 7 -2.57 -39.85 33.40
CA ILE A 7 -3.67 -39.17 32.72
C ILE A 7 -3.21 -37.81 32.13
N PRO A 8 -2.54 -36.90 32.90
CA PRO A 8 -2.05 -35.66 32.34
C PRO A 8 -0.93 -35.87 31.29
N ALA A 9 -0.09 -36.87 31.43
CA ALA A 9 0.91 -37.21 30.43
C ALA A 9 0.28 -37.66 29.11
N LEU A 10 -0.76 -38.49 29.14
CA LEU A 10 -1.52 -38.88 27.95
C LEU A 10 -2.23 -37.69 27.28
N LEU A 11 -2.77 -36.78 28.08
CA LEU A 11 -3.39 -35.55 27.59
C LEU A 11 -2.39 -34.66 26.89
N ILE A 12 -1.22 -34.46 27.46
CA ILE A 12 -0.14 -33.66 26.85
C ILE A 12 0.34 -34.28 25.55
N ILE A 13 0.55 -35.59 25.53
CA ILE A 13 0.95 -36.31 24.31
C ILE A 13 -0.14 -36.20 23.24
N GLY A 14 -1.41 -36.39 23.59
CA GLY A 14 -2.53 -36.26 22.66
C GLY A 14 -2.67 -34.86 22.10
N LEU A 15 -2.53 -33.83 22.94
CA LEU A 15 -2.53 -32.43 22.50
C LEU A 15 -1.32 -32.09 21.64
N SER A 16 -0.15 -32.60 21.99
CA SER A 16 1.07 -32.38 21.20
C SER A 16 0.96 -33.05 19.82
N LEU A 17 0.47 -34.30 19.77
CA LEU A 17 0.19 -34.97 18.50
C LEU A 17 -0.88 -34.22 17.69
N TYR A 18 -1.96 -33.79 18.33
CA TYR A 18 -2.99 -32.98 17.66
C TYR A 18 -2.39 -31.68 17.05
N LEU A 19 -1.53 -30.95 17.78
CA LEU A 19 -0.88 -29.77 17.28
C LEU A 19 0.13 -30.04 16.15
N VAL A 20 0.80 -31.18 16.19
CA VAL A 20 1.77 -31.58 15.15
C VAL A 20 1.05 -32.07 13.89
N PHE A 21 -0.06 -32.81 14.04
CA PHE A 21 -0.83 -33.32 12.90
C PHE A 21 -1.93 -32.39 12.45
N HIS A 22 -2.34 -31.45 13.29
CA HIS A 22 -3.17 -30.33 12.88
C HIS A 22 -2.28 -29.27 12.22
N GLU A 23 -1.71 -29.64 11.06
CA GLU A 23 -1.24 -28.61 10.14
C GLU A 23 -2.40 -27.64 9.99
N GLN A 24 -2.24 -26.44 10.54
CA GLN A 24 -3.07 -25.34 10.12
C GLN A 24 -3.01 -25.38 8.60
N ASP A 25 -4.16 -25.57 7.96
CA ASP A 25 -4.34 -25.20 6.56
C ASP A 25 -3.91 -23.74 6.45
N ARG A 26 -2.61 -23.52 6.37
CA ARG A 26 -2.05 -22.27 5.87
C ARG A 26 -2.48 -22.29 4.42
N VAL A 27 -3.66 -21.72 4.19
CA VAL A 27 -4.10 -21.43 2.85
C VAL A 27 -2.92 -20.66 2.25
N GLN A 28 -2.12 -21.37 1.46
CA GLN A 28 -1.00 -20.78 0.74
C GLN A 28 -1.62 -19.89 -0.33
N TYR A 29 -1.98 -18.67 0.05
CA TYR A 29 -2.34 -17.68 -0.97
C TYR A 29 -1.07 -17.32 -1.70
N GLU A 30 -1.05 -17.61 -2.95
CA GLU A 30 -0.05 -17.00 -3.82
C GLU A 30 -0.37 -15.52 -3.94
N LEU A 31 0.41 -14.71 -3.22
CA LEU A 31 0.33 -13.27 -3.37
C LEU A 31 0.82 -12.90 -4.77
N PRO A 32 0.14 -11.97 -5.47
CA PRO A 32 0.64 -11.44 -6.72
C PRO A 32 2.06 -10.93 -6.56
N ALA A 33 2.99 -11.46 -7.36
CA ALA A 33 4.35 -10.97 -7.41
C ALA A 33 4.36 -9.61 -8.12
N LEU A 34 4.51 -8.54 -7.35
CA LEU A 34 4.65 -7.21 -7.89
C LEU A 34 6.13 -6.96 -8.23
N GLN A 35 6.39 -6.67 -9.49
CA GLN A 35 7.74 -6.30 -9.91
C GLN A 35 8.10 -4.94 -9.29
N GLU A 36 9.26 -4.85 -8.65
CA GLU A 36 9.79 -3.57 -8.17
C GLU A 36 10.17 -2.68 -9.36
N TRP A 37 9.87 -1.40 -9.24
CA TRP A 37 10.22 -0.40 -10.22
C TRP A 37 11.07 0.68 -9.57
N PRO A 38 12.26 0.98 -10.12
CA PRO A 38 13.07 2.08 -9.61
C PRO A 38 12.28 3.41 -9.68
N ALA A 39 12.31 4.17 -8.60
CA ALA A 39 11.67 5.49 -8.54
C ALA A 39 12.11 6.41 -9.70
N SER A 40 13.34 6.22 -10.19
CA SER A 40 13.91 6.95 -11.32
C SER A 40 13.21 6.69 -12.66
N GLU A 41 12.54 5.57 -12.83
CA GLU A 41 11.82 5.25 -14.08
C GLU A 41 10.39 5.83 -14.10
N ILE A 42 9.84 6.19 -12.96
CA ILE A 42 8.50 6.78 -12.87
C ILE A 42 8.58 8.20 -13.43
N THR A 43 7.75 8.50 -14.42
CA THR A 43 7.71 9.80 -15.10
C THR A 43 6.43 10.57 -14.87
N ARG A 44 5.36 9.88 -14.48
CA ARG A 44 4.05 10.47 -14.17
C ARG A 44 3.37 9.67 -13.06
N MET A 45 2.68 10.37 -12.19
CA MET A 45 1.82 9.78 -11.15
C MET A 45 0.48 10.53 -11.12
N GLU A 46 -0.58 9.79 -10.84
CA GLU A 46 -1.92 10.33 -10.65
C GLU A 46 -2.48 9.80 -9.34
N ILE A 47 -2.92 10.69 -8.48
CA ILE A 47 -3.55 10.37 -7.19
C ILE A 47 -4.96 10.92 -7.23
N SER A 48 -5.95 10.04 -7.19
CA SER A 48 -7.38 10.39 -7.20
C SER A 48 -7.99 10.16 -5.84
N LYS A 49 -8.65 11.18 -5.31
CA LYS A 49 -9.39 11.12 -4.04
C LYS A 49 -10.87 11.34 -4.27
N PRO A 50 -11.73 10.76 -3.42
CA PRO A 50 -13.16 11.00 -3.48
C PRO A 50 -13.49 12.50 -3.35
N GLY A 51 -14.41 12.97 -4.17
CA GLY A 51 -14.93 14.34 -4.09
C GLY A 51 -14.01 15.45 -4.57
N GLY A 52 -12.83 15.13 -5.11
CA GLY A 52 -11.89 16.11 -5.62
C GLY A 52 -11.34 15.76 -7.01
N PRO A 53 -10.68 16.71 -7.67
CA PRO A 53 -9.95 16.43 -8.89
C PRO A 53 -8.74 15.53 -8.61
N ALA A 54 -8.35 14.74 -9.62
CA ALA A 54 -7.14 13.95 -9.54
C ALA A 54 -5.91 14.88 -9.49
N LEU A 55 -4.99 14.59 -8.58
CA LEU A 55 -3.72 15.25 -8.48
C LEU A 55 -2.74 14.58 -9.45
N VAL A 56 -2.28 15.32 -10.44
CA VAL A 56 -1.36 14.82 -11.47
C VAL A 56 0.02 15.40 -11.24
N LEU A 57 1.00 14.50 -11.12
CA LEU A 57 2.41 14.82 -10.93
C LEU A 57 3.18 14.34 -12.15
N GLU A 58 3.97 15.22 -12.74
CA GLU A 58 4.81 14.91 -13.90
C GLU A 58 6.26 15.28 -13.63
N ARG A 59 7.16 14.41 -14.07
CA ARG A 59 8.60 14.68 -14.04
C ARG A 59 8.96 15.62 -15.20
N LYS A 60 9.60 16.73 -14.87
CA LYS A 60 10.03 17.73 -15.86
C LYS A 60 11.46 18.16 -15.54
N ASN A 61 12.37 17.97 -16.50
CA ASN A 61 13.80 18.18 -16.29
C ASN A 61 14.31 17.41 -15.05
N ASP A 62 14.84 18.10 -14.05
CA ASP A 62 15.39 17.49 -12.82
C ASP A 62 14.39 17.48 -11.64
N GLY A 63 13.14 17.89 -11.85
CA GLY A 63 12.15 18.02 -10.79
C GLY A 63 10.80 17.42 -11.12
N TRP A 64 9.88 17.59 -10.19
CA TRP A 64 8.48 17.21 -10.34
C TRP A 64 7.58 18.44 -10.28
N ILE A 65 6.53 18.44 -11.09
CA ILE A 65 5.52 19.48 -11.10
C ILE A 65 4.13 18.91 -10.83
N LEU A 66 3.31 19.72 -10.16
CA LEU A 66 1.90 19.48 -9.85
C LEU A 66 1.03 20.17 -10.88
N LEU A 67 0.23 19.41 -11.61
CA LEU A 67 -0.68 19.95 -12.63
C LEU A 67 -2.06 20.25 -12.03
N PRO A 68 -2.85 21.20 -12.61
CA PRO A 68 -2.54 21.93 -13.86
C PRO A 68 -1.66 23.19 -13.71
N GLU A 69 -1.50 23.73 -12.49
CA GLU A 69 -0.83 25.02 -12.26
C GLU A 69 0.68 24.96 -12.45
N ALA A 70 1.25 23.78 -12.64
CA ALA A 70 2.68 23.51 -12.80
C ALA A 70 3.54 23.98 -11.60
N TYR A 71 3.00 23.86 -10.37
CA TYR A 71 3.78 24.15 -9.17
C TYR A 71 4.91 23.14 -8.98
N PRO A 72 6.11 23.58 -8.57
CA PRO A 72 7.14 22.65 -8.16
C PRO A 72 6.67 21.78 -6.98
N ALA A 73 6.96 20.49 -7.06
CA ALA A 73 6.69 19.57 -5.96
C ALA A 73 7.89 19.51 -4.99
N GLU A 74 7.59 19.35 -3.70
CA GLU A 74 8.60 19.20 -2.67
C GLU A 74 9.38 17.90 -2.87
N PRO A 75 10.73 17.95 -3.01
CA PRO A 75 11.53 16.79 -3.38
C PRO A 75 11.43 15.62 -2.41
N GLU A 76 11.41 15.88 -1.10
CA GLU A 76 11.32 14.83 -0.07
C GLU A 76 9.99 14.09 -0.14
N LYS A 77 8.89 14.83 -0.24
CA LYS A 77 7.55 14.26 -0.40
C LYS A 77 7.42 13.41 -1.67
N MET A 78 7.99 13.93 -2.77
CA MET A 78 8.02 13.17 -4.02
C MET A 78 8.82 11.89 -3.90
N SER A 79 9.99 11.94 -3.26
CA SER A 79 10.80 10.73 -3.01
C SER A 79 10.01 9.67 -2.26
N ASP A 80 9.29 10.05 -1.21
CA ASP A 80 8.45 9.17 -0.40
C ASP A 80 7.32 8.52 -1.21
N LEU A 81 6.63 9.31 -2.06
CA LEU A 81 5.56 8.79 -2.92
C LEU A 81 6.08 7.83 -3.99
N LEU A 82 7.21 8.16 -4.59
CA LEU A 82 7.85 7.35 -5.63
C LEU A 82 8.37 6.03 -5.08
N GLU A 83 8.99 6.07 -3.90
CA GLU A 83 9.45 4.87 -3.20
C GLU A 83 8.28 3.95 -2.84
N ALA A 84 7.24 4.49 -2.20
CA ALA A 84 6.04 3.73 -1.84
C ALA A 84 5.33 3.11 -3.05
N THR A 85 5.38 3.77 -4.21
CA THR A 85 4.80 3.28 -5.45
C THR A 85 5.68 2.21 -6.11
N GLY A 86 6.99 2.43 -6.17
CA GLY A 86 7.94 1.53 -6.81
C GLY A 86 8.16 0.22 -6.04
N SER A 87 8.26 0.32 -4.70
CA SER A 87 8.53 -0.80 -3.79
C SER A 87 7.26 -1.42 -3.17
N LEU A 88 6.08 -1.18 -3.74
CA LEU A 88 4.81 -1.72 -3.24
C LEU A 88 4.92 -3.23 -3.01
N THR A 89 4.81 -3.64 -1.76
CA THR A 89 4.94 -5.04 -1.34
C THR A 89 3.68 -5.50 -0.63
N LEU A 90 3.09 -6.60 -1.10
CA LEU A 90 1.96 -7.23 -0.44
C LEU A 90 2.44 -8.19 0.65
N THR A 91 1.78 -8.19 1.79
CA THR A 91 2.14 -9.02 2.95
C THR A 91 1.13 -10.13 3.25
N ALA A 92 -0.13 -9.93 2.89
CA ALA A 92 -1.18 -10.92 3.10
C ALA A 92 -2.37 -10.71 2.14
N LEU A 93 -3.06 -11.79 1.81
CA LEU A 93 -4.42 -11.77 1.31
C LEU A 93 -5.36 -11.62 2.51
N VAL A 94 -6.22 -10.61 2.49
CA VAL A 94 -7.10 -10.28 3.61
C VAL A 94 -8.52 -10.77 3.37
N SER A 95 -9.01 -10.62 2.14
CA SER A 95 -10.37 -11.01 1.78
C SER A 95 -10.51 -11.27 0.28
N GLU A 96 -11.28 -12.28 -0.06
CA GLU A 96 -11.75 -12.56 -1.40
C GLU A 96 -13.18 -12.05 -1.63
N SER A 97 -13.85 -11.63 -0.54
CA SER A 97 -15.18 -11.02 -0.61
C SER A 97 -15.07 -9.55 -0.97
N GLN A 98 -16.00 -9.06 -1.80
CA GLN A 98 -16.02 -7.66 -2.26
C GLN A 98 -16.63 -6.69 -1.22
N ASN A 99 -16.48 -6.97 0.07
CA ASN A 99 -16.93 -6.07 1.13
C ASN A 99 -15.89 -4.96 1.38
N TYR A 100 -15.80 -4.05 0.42
CA TYR A 100 -14.76 -3.02 0.38
C TYR A 100 -14.91 -1.94 1.46
N GLU A 101 -16.13 -1.65 1.92
CA GLU A 101 -16.40 -0.67 2.99
C GLU A 101 -15.63 -1.00 4.27
N ARG A 102 -15.58 -2.29 4.62
CA ARG A 102 -14.85 -2.75 5.80
C ARG A 102 -13.37 -2.36 5.79
N TYR A 103 -12.80 -2.18 4.63
CA TYR A 103 -11.38 -1.91 4.41
C TYR A 103 -11.09 -0.47 3.96
N GLY A 104 -12.11 0.40 3.91
CA GLY A 104 -11.99 1.75 3.39
C GLY A 104 -11.65 1.78 1.89
N LEU A 105 -12.11 0.76 1.16
CA LEU A 105 -11.90 0.59 -0.28
C LEU A 105 -13.18 0.82 -1.08
N ALA A 106 -14.24 1.32 -0.42
CA ALA A 106 -15.42 1.82 -1.12
C ALA A 106 -15.04 3.01 -2.01
N LYS A 107 -15.81 3.25 -3.07
CA LYS A 107 -15.50 4.31 -4.06
C LYS A 107 -15.41 5.69 -3.42
N GLU A 108 -16.16 5.90 -2.34
CA GLU A 108 -16.28 7.15 -1.60
C GLU A 108 -15.15 7.38 -0.58
N GLU A 109 -14.26 6.38 -0.38
CA GLU A 109 -13.24 6.43 0.67
C GLU A 109 -11.82 6.17 0.15
N ARG A 110 -11.70 5.39 -0.92
CA ARG A 110 -10.41 4.92 -1.43
C ARG A 110 -9.62 6.00 -2.15
N ILE A 111 -8.32 5.89 -2.11
CA ILE A 111 -7.41 6.73 -2.87
C ILE A 111 -6.87 5.90 -4.04
N GLY A 112 -7.15 6.31 -5.28
CA GLY A 112 -6.59 5.67 -6.46
C GLY A 112 -5.19 6.19 -6.76
N VAL A 113 -4.26 5.30 -7.03
CA VAL A 113 -2.87 5.63 -7.39
C VAL A 113 -2.50 4.96 -8.69
N LYS A 114 -2.08 5.76 -9.65
CA LYS A 114 -1.56 5.29 -10.94
C LYS A 114 -0.18 5.86 -11.18
N ALA A 115 0.73 5.04 -11.69
CA ALA A 115 2.07 5.49 -12.02
C ALA A 115 2.53 4.92 -13.35
N TRP A 116 3.19 5.77 -14.13
CA TRP A 116 3.68 5.47 -15.46
C TRP A 116 5.19 5.60 -15.52
N ALA A 117 5.80 4.69 -16.26
CA ALA A 117 7.15 4.85 -16.76
C ALA A 117 7.06 5.18 -18.25
N ARG A 118 7.37 6.42 -18.60
CA ARG A 118 7.09 7.00 -19.92
C ARG A 118 5.58 6.93 -20.21
N GLU A 119 5.17 6.23 -21.26
CA GLU A 119 3.75 6.07 -21.63
C GLU A 119 3.12 4.77 -21.11
N LYS A 120 3.89 3.90 -20.44
CA LYS A 120 3.40 2.61 -19.94
C LYS A 120 2.93 2.73 -18.49
N LEU A 121 1.66 2.41 -18.25
CA LEU A 121 1.12 2.24 -16.90
C LEU A 121 1.85 1.06 -16.22
N LYS A 122 2.48 1.31 -15.08
CA LYS A 122 3.29 0.35 -14.32
C LYS A 122 2.65 -0.05 -13.01
N ARG A 123 1.92 0.87 -12.40
CA ARG A 123 1.16 0.65 -11.17
C ARG A 123 -0.23 1.22 -11.35
N ASP A 124 -1.20 0.46 -10.89
CA ASP A 124 -2.59 0.88 -10.74
C ASP A 124 -3.15 0.14 -9.54
N PHE A 125 -3.38 0.85 -8.46
CA PHE A 125 -3.89 0.28 -7.22
C PHE A 125 -4.69 1.31 -6.43
N GLU A 126 -5.53 0.79 -5.54
CA GLU A 126 -6.38 1.57 -4.67
C GLU A 126 -5.91 1.41 -3.22
N VAL A 127 -5.84 2.50 -2.50
CA VAL A 127 -5.41 2.58 -1.10
C VAL A 127 -6.63 2.78 -0.22
N GLY A 128 -6.85 1.86 0.69
CA GLY A 128 -7.90 1.90 1.70
C GLY A 128 -7.43 2.45 3.03
N LYS A 129 -8.08 2.02 4.11
CA LYS A 129 -7.71 2.44 5.47
C LYS A 129 -6.46 1.73 5.97
N THR A 130 -5.80 2.36 6.92
CA THR A 130 -4.69 1.75 7.67
C THR A 130 -5.20 0.55 8.47
N ALA A 131 -4.44 -0.53 8.48
CA ALA A 131 -4.74 -1.71 9.28
C ALA A 131 -4.55 -1.43 10.79
N PRO A 132 -5.14 -2.24 11.68
CA PRO A 132 -5.03 -2.03 13.13
C PRO A 132 -3.59 -2.01 13.67
N SER A 133 -2.65 -2.62 12.95
CA SER A 133 -1.21 -2.56 13.27
C SER A 133 -0.58 -1.19 13.07
N SER A 134 -1.27 -0.25 12.42
CA SER A 134 -0.79 1.08 12.00
C SER A 134 0.40 1.08 11.04
N GLN A 135 0.96 -0.08 10.74
CA GLN A 135 2.14 -0.26 9.87
C GLN A 135 1.79 -0.77 8.48
N HIS A 136 0.53 -1.13 8.25
CA HIS A 136 0.06 -1.73 7.01
C HIS A 136 -1.19 -1.01 6.51
N THR A 137 -1.48 -1.16 5.24
CA THR A 137 -2.65 -0.56 4.59
C THR A 137 -3.37 -1.60 3.75
N PHE A 138 -4.70 -1.56 3.73
CA PHE A 138 -5.49 -2.38 2.81
C PHE A 138 -5.44 -1.78 1.42
N VAL A 139 -5.25 -2.66 0.42
CA VAL A 139 -5.13 -2.25 -0.99
C VAL A 139 -5.91 -3.18 -1.91
N LEU A 140 -6.35 -2.64 -3.04
CA LEU A 140 -6.81 -3.37 -4.21
C LEU A 140 -5.84 -3.15 -5.37
N LEU A 141 -5.57 -4.18 -6.14
CA LEU A 141 -4.82 -4.05 -7.39
C LEU A 141 -5.80 -3.95 -8.56
N ALA A 142 -5.45 -3.17 -9.56
CA ALA A 142 -6.25 -3.10 -10.79
C ALA A 142 -6.38 -4.49 -11.44
N GLY A 143 -7.62 -4.86 -11.74
CA GLY A 143 -7.93 -6.18 -12.33
C GLY A 143 -8.00 -7.33 -11.32
N ASP A 144 -7.82 -7.08 -10.03
CA ASP A 144 -8.00 -8.07 -8.96
C ASP A 144 -9.06 -7.57 -7.95
N ASN A 145 -10.03 -8.42 -7.66
CA ASN A 145 -11.12 -8.06 -6.74
C ASN A 145 -10.80 -8.42 -5.27
N ARG A 146 -9.65 -9.03 -5.02
CA ARG A 146 -9.22 -9.44 -3.70
C ARG A 146 -8.60 -8.28 -2.93
N VAL A 147 -8.87 -8.22 -1.64
CA VAL A 147 -8.27 -7.23 -0.75
C VAL A 147 -6.97 -7.77 -0.20
N PHE A 148 -5.92 -7.03 -0.39
CA PHE A 148 -4.58 -7.34 0.13
C PHE A 148 -4.19 -6.39 1.25
N GLN A 149 -3.21 -6.79 2.00
CA GLN A 149 -2.49 -5.95 2.94
C GLN A 149 -1.13 -5.61 2.35
N ALA A 150 -0.85 -4.32 2.20
CA ALA A 150 0.45 -3.83 1.80
C ALA A 150 1.31 -3.51 3.03
N ARG A 151 2.62 -3.67 2.88
CA ARG A 151 3.59 -3.16 3.85
C ARG A 151 3.52 -1.63 3.87
N GLU A 152 3.74 -1.04 5.00
CA GLU A 152 3.74 0.40 5.23
C GLU A 152 2.35 1.07 5.32
N ASN A 153 2.35 2.25 5.90
CA ASN A 153 1.18 3.10 5.99
C ASN A 153 1.03 3.95 4.71
N LEU A 154 0.59 3.31 3.63
CA LEU A 154 0.39 3.98 2.34
C LEU A 154 -0.65 5.10 2.44
N LYS A 155 -1.68 4.94 3.29
CA LYS A 155 -2.70 5.98 3.44
C LYS A 155 -2.08 7.30 3.88
N ALA A 156 -1.21 7.28 4.88
CA ALA A 156 -0.54 8.49 5.34
C ALA A 156 0.35 9.14 4.26
N ARG A 157 0.92 8.34 3.35
CA ARG A 157 1.74 8.86 2.24
C ARG A 157 0.90 9.46 1.11
N PHE A 158 -0.19 8.81 0.72
CA PHE A 158 -1.00 9.25 -0.43
C PHE A 158 -2.16 10.19 -0.06
N ASP A 159 -2.51 10.32 1.22
CA ASP A 159 -3.55 11.24 1.68
C ASP A 159 -3.02 12.69 1.86
N GLN A 160 -2.28 13.15 0.86
CA GLN A 160 -1.69 14.49 0.82
C GLN A 160 -2.53 15.41 -0.06
N SER A 161 -2.68 16.66 0.34
CA SER A 161 -3.29 17.69 -0.51
C SER A 161 -2.27 18.28 -1.50
N LEU A 162 -2.74 19.03 -2.49
CA LEU A 162 -1.87 19.78 -3.39
C LEU A 162 -0.93 20.71 -2.60
N GLU A 163 -1.48 21.39 -1.58
CA GLU A 163 -0.72 22.31 -0.73
C GLU A 163 0.35 21.60 0.13
N ASP A 164 0.15 20.33 0.46
CA ASP A 164 1.13 19.54 1.20
C ASP A 164 2.30 19.12 0.31
N LEU A 165 2.03 18.86 -0.96
CA LEU A 165 3.03 18.39 -1.94
C LEU A 165 3.76 19.54 -2.65
N ARG A 166 3.25 20.75 -2.53
CA ARG A 166 3.85 21.92 -3.18
C ARG A 166 5.13 22.34 -2.46
N ASP A 167 6.17 22.60 -3.23
CA ASP A 167 7.37 23.26 -2.70
C ASP A 167 7.01 24.68 -2.23
N LYS A 168 7.26 24.94 -0.95
CA LYS A 168 7.00 26.25 -0.30
C LYS A 168 8.28 27.03 -0.09
N THR A 169 9.39 26.61 -0.68
CA THR A 169 10.66 27.34 -0.58
C THR A 169 10.52 28.69 -1.26
N VAL A 170 10.54 29.73 -0.46
CA VAL A 170 10.63 31.10 -0.97
C VAL A 170 12.06 31.28 -1.45
N PHE A 171 12.25 31.60 -2.75
CA PHE A 171 13.56 31.97 -3.26
C PHE A 171 14.14 33.06 -2.37
N LYS A 172 15.22 32.78 -1.65
CA LYS A 172 16.06 33.82 -1.11
C LYS A 172 16.68 34.53 -2.30
N VAL A 173 16.19 35.72 -2.61
CA VAL A 173 16.92 36.64 -3.50
C VAL A 173 18.14 37.03 -2.70
N ASP A 174 19.32 36.53 -3.08
CA ASP A 174 20.57 37.05 -2.55
C ASP A 174 20.67 38.54 -2.95
N PRO A 175 20.99 39.44 -2.00
CA PRO A 175 21.05 40.85 -2.21
C PRO A 175 22.22 41.25 -3.12
#